data_626035173c09e5aa7873d4513f5a0ec0
#
_entry.id   626035173c09e5aa7873d4513f5a0ec0
#
_cell.length_a   1.000
_cell.length_b   1.000
_cell.length_c   1.000
_cell.angle_alpha   90.00
_cell.angle_beta   90.00
_cell.angle_gamma   90.00
#
_symmetry.space_group_name_H-M   'P 1'
#
loop_
_entity.id
_entity.type
_entity.pdbx_description
1 polymer ?
#
loop_
_entity_poly.entity_id
_entity_poly.type
_entity_poly.pdbx_seq_one_letter_code
_entity_poly.pdbx_strand_id
1 'polypeptide(L)'
;MPSLRPSLPPCAMRRDHPPTIQIDGVWMVNVATIVHQFRPKPADSEKVTINLGHVDLGQIDLMVQEGFYSNRTDFIRSAIRNQLERHADVVRQSTVRKRLDLGLRHYSREDLEAARRSGEMLEIHVLGLASIALDVTPELARATIASVTVLGSFHASPAVKDVLADRMR
;
A
#
# COMPACT_ATOMS: atom_id res chain seq x y z
N MET A 1 -60.41 22.76 23.12
CA MET A 1 -59.73 21.42 23.02
C MET A 1 -58.30 21.65 22.56
N PRO A 2 -57.25 21.53 23.41
CA PRO A 2 -55.90 21.69 22.98
C PRO A 2 -55.27 20.34 22.58
N SER A 3 -54.71 20.29 21.38
CA SER A 3 -54.04 19.14 20.83
C SER A 3 -52.69 18.86 21.50
N LEU A 4 -52.54 17.69 22.09
CA LEU A 4 -51.32 17.13 22.64
C LEU A 4 -50.35 16.77 21.51
N ARG A 5 -49.18 17.44 21.52
CA ARG A 5 -48.02 17.00 20.72
C ARG A 5 -47.23 15.96 21.53
N PRO A 6 -46.85 14.82 21.00
CA PRO A 6 -45.94 13.92 21.69
C PRO A 6 -44.53 14.49 21.65
N SER A 7 -43.89 14.59 22.81
CA SER A 7 -42.53 14.98 23.02
C SER A 7 -41.59 13.81 22.58
N LEU A 8 -40.68 14.09 21.65
CA LEU A 8 -39.57 13.19 21.30
C LEU A 8 -38.57 13.12 22.47
N PRO A 9 -38.02 11.95 22.77
CA PRO A 9 -36.97 11.82 23.79
C PRO A 9 -35.67 12.45 23.30
N PRO A 10 -34.82 13.02 24.19
CA PRO A 10 -33.55 13.60 23.82
C PRO A 10 -32.58 12.53 23.38
N CYS A 11 -32.02 12.74 22.19
CA CYS A 11 -30.94 11.94 21.64
C CYS A 11 -29.73 11.99 22.59
N ALA A 12 -29.50 10.91 23.35
CA ALA A 12 -28.32 10.75 24.17
C ALA A 12 -27.10 10.55 23.27
N MET A 13 -26.38 11.61 22.98
CA MET A 13 -25.02 11.53 22.45
C MET A 13 -24.16 10.83 23.51
N ARG A 14 -23.91 9.55 23.32
CA ARG A 14 -22.83 8.85 24.00
C ARG A 14 -21.52 9.46 23.51
N ARG A 15 -20.95 10.31 24.31
CA ARG A 15 -19.54 10.67 24.19
C ARG A 15 -18.76 9.48 24.74
N ASP A 16 -18.16 8.72 23.86
CA ASP A 16 -17.18 7.71 24.22
C ASP A 16 -15.95 8.44 24.77
N HIS A 17 -15.94 8.63 26.09
CA HIS A 17 -14.74 9.08 26.78
C HIS A 17 -13.83 7.86 26.98
N PRO A 18 -12.52 8.00 26.70
CA PRO A 18 -11.57 6.93 26.98
C PRO A 18 -11.56 6.65 28.50
N PRO A 19 -11.33 5.40 28.92
CA PRO A 19 -11.32 5.04 30.32
C PRO A 19 -10.20 5.81 31.05
N THR A 20 -10.59 6.66 31.94
CA THR A 20 -9.70 7.46 32.80
C THR A 20 -9.57 6.75 34.14
N ILE A 21 -8.35 6.46 34.56
CA ILE A 21 -8.07 5.85 35.88
C ILE A 21 -7.55 6.96 36.81
N GLN A 22 -8.13 7.05 37.99
CA GLN A 22 -7.70 7.99 39.03
C GLN A 22 -6.76 7.27 40.00
N ILE A 23 -5.54 7.77 40.13
CA ILE A 23 -4.57 7.32 41.14
C ILE A 23 -4.07 8.59 41.86
N ASP A 24 -4.21 8.61 43.16
CA ASP A 24 -3.71 9.70 44.06
C ASP A 24 -4.09 11.13 43.64
N GLY A 25 -5.34 11.34 43.20
CA GLY A 25 -5.86 12.68 42.91
C GLY A 25 -5.43 13.31 41.58
N VAL A 26 -4.66 12.59 40.76
CA VAL A 26 -4.22 13.03 39.42
C VAL A 26 -4.96 12.26 38.36
N TRP A 27 -5.58 12.94 37.39
CA TRP A 27 -6.22 12.33 36.23
C TRP A 27 -5.15 11.96 35.18
N MET A 28 -4.85 10.68 35.03
CA MET A 28 -3.98 10.20 33.96
C MET A 28 -4.80 9.58 32.84
N VAL A 29 -4.62 10.07 31.63
CA VAL A 29 -5.13 9.42 30.42
C VAL A 29 -4.25 8.21 30.12
N ASN A 30 -4.85 7.03 30.08
CA ASN A 30 -4.12 5.80 29.78
C ASN A 30 -3.62 5.82 28.33
N VAL A 31 -2.37 6.19 28.13
CA VAL A 31 -1.71 6.30 26.82
C VAL A 31 -1.53 4.93 26.14
N ALA A 32 -1.65 3.84 26.90
CA ALA A 32 -1.48 2.48 26.36
C ALA A 32 -2.58 2.06 25.37
N THR A 33 -3.75 2.73 25.37
CA THR A 33 -4.85 2.38 24.46
C THR A 33 -4.74 3.06 23.09
N ILE A 34 -3.86 4.06 22.93
CA ILE A 34 -3.72 4.83 21.67
C ILE A 34 -2.74 4.19 20.69
N VAL A 35 -1.89 3.27 21.13
CA VAL A 35 -0.85 2.65 20.28
C VAL A 35 -1.39 1.57 19.32
N HIS A 36 -2.67 1.22 19.38
CA HIS A 36 -3.18 0.03 18.69
C HIS A 36 -3.75 0.23 17.28
N GLN A 37 -3.61 1.39 16.62
CA GLN A 37 -4.24 1.62 15.32
C GLN A 37 -3.37 2.24 14.23
N PHE A 38 -2.07 2.34 14.39
CA PHE A 38 -1.19 2.60 13.24
C PHE A 38 -0.71 1.26 12.63
N ARG A 39 -1.62 0.53 11.96
CA ARG A 39 -1.18 -0.34 10.87
C ARG A 39 -0.76 0.58 9.74
N PRO A 40 0.51 0.64 9.35
CA PRO A 40 0.90 1.36 8.15
C PRO A 40 0.16 0.69 6.99
N LYS A 41 -0.82 1.40 6.42
CA LYS A 41 -1.40 1.02 5.13
C LYS A 41 -0.20 0.95 4.17
N PRO A 42 0.02 -0.15 3.44
CA PRO A 42 1.10 -0.19 2.47
C PRO A 42 0.97 1.03 1.57
N ALA A 43 2.03 1.82 1.48
CA ALA A 43 1.99 3.04 0.69
C ALA A 43 1.75 2.64 -0.76
N ASP A 44 0.68 3.16 -1.38
CA ASP A 44 0.36 2.93 -2.79
C ASP A 44 1.42 3.54 -3.73
N SER A 45 2.45 4.17 -3.18
CA SER A 45 3.54 4.83 -3.89
C SER A 45 4.86 4.66 -3.15
N GLU A 46 5.95 4.52 -3.91
CA GLU A 46 7.31 4.46 -3.41
C GLU A 46 8.03 5.77 -3.66
N LYS A 47 8.88 6.20 -2.69
CA LYS A 47 9.66 7.42 -2.83
C LYS A 47 10.92 7.14 -3.63
N VAL A 48 11.07 7.83 -4.76
CA VAL A 48 12.28 7.81 -5.58
C VAL A 48 13.01 9.16 -5.45
N THR A 49 14.32 9.12 -5.21
CA THR A 49 15.18 10.31 -5.17
C THR A 49 16.05 10.35 -6.41
N ILE A 50 16.04 11.48 -7.11
CA ILE A 50 16.84 11.71 -8.32
C ILE A 50 17.71 12.94 -8.15
N ASN A 51 18.93 12.93 -8.72
CA ASN A 51 19.80 14.07 -8.82
C ASN A 51 19.67 14.66 -10.23
N LEU A 52 19.42 15.96 -10.33
CA LEU A 52 19.31 16.69 -11.59
C LEU A 52 20.43 17.71 -11.72
N GLY A 53 20.89 17.97 -12.95
CA GLY A 53 21.79 19.08 -13.24
C GLY A 53 21.13 20.45 -12.97
N HIS A 54 21.96 21.46 -12.65
CA HIS A 54 21.44 22.81 -12.34
C HIS A 54 20.69 23.43 -13.53
N VAL A 55 21.11 23.15 -14.76
CA VAL A 55 20.47 23.63 -15.97
C VAL A 55 19.08 23.02 -16.15
N ASP A 56 18.97 21.70 -15.98
CA ASP A 56 17.69 21.00 -16.11
C ASP A 56 16.72 21.47 -15.02
N LEU A 57 17.22 21.66 -13.79
CA LEU A 57 16.42 22.17 -12.69
C LEU A 57 15.90 23.59 -12.98
N GLY A 58 16.77 24.47 -13.54
CA GLY A 58 16.37 25.81 -13.93
C GLY A 58 15.32 25.83 -15.05
N GLN A 59 15.41 24.92 -16.00
CA GLN A 59 14.41 24.79 -17.07
C GLN A 59 13.06 24.32 -16.50
N ILE A 60 13.07 23.38 -15.54
CA ILE A 60 11.85 22.93 -14.85
C ILE A 60 11.22 24.09 -14.07
N ASP A 61 12.04 24.89 -13.36
CA ASP A 61 11.54 26.05 -12.63
C ASP A 61 10.91 27.09 -13.54
N LEU A 62 11.50 27.33 -14.70
CA LEU A 62 10.92 28.21 -15.70
C LEU A 62 9.55 27.72 -16.15
N MET A 63 9.40 26.43 -16.46
CA MET A 63 8.13 25.87 -16.90
C MET A 63 7.04 25.94 -15.80
N VAL A 64 7.43 25.87 -14.53
CA VAL A 64 6.52 26.06 -13.39
C VAL A 64 6.15 27.55 -13.26
N GLN A 65 7.10 28.47 -13.41
CA GLN A 65 6.83 29.91 -13.34
C GLN A 65 5.93 30.41 -14.48
N GLU A 66 6.08 29.87 -15.68
CA GLU A 66 5.21 30.14 -16.83
C GLU A 66 3.83 29.50 -16.73
N GLY A 67 3.56 28.69 -15.66
CA GLY A 67 2.26 28.11 -15.38
C GLY A 67 1.91 26.85 -16.17
N PHE A 68 2.87 26.25 -16.89
CA PHE A 68 2.65 24.98 -17.60
C PHE A 68 2.47 23.80 -16.64
N TYR A 69 3.09 23.87 -15.47
CA TYR A 69 2.98 22.85 -14.42
C TYR A 69 2.77 23.51 -13.05
N SER A 70 2.04 22.83 -12.18
CA SER A 70 1.74 23.35 -10.84
C SER A 70 2.97 23.40 -9.91
N ASN A 71 3.91 22.50 -10.12
CA ASN A 71 5.17 22.38 -9.35
C ASN A 71 6.14 21.41 -10.02
N ARG A 72 7.40 21.37 -9.51
CA ARG A 72 8.45 20.44 -10.01
C ARG A 72 8.01 18.98 -10.04
N THR A 73 7.29 18.52 -9.01
CA THR A 73 6.83 17.12 -8.92
C THR A 73 5.81 16.80 -10.02
N ASP A 74 4.93 17.74 -10.34
CA ASP A 74 3.96 17.60 -11.42
C ASP A 74 4.63 17.47 -12.79
N PHE A 75 5.63 18.33 -13.06
CA PHE A 75 6.48 18.20 -14.24
C PHE A 75 7.11 16.82 -14.35
N ILE A 76 7.79 16.37 -13.27
CA ILE A 76 8.50 15.08 -13.25
C ILE A 76 7.54 13.92 -13.48
N ARG A 77 6.38 13.91 -12.79
CA ARG A 77 5.36 12.86 -12.98
C ARG A 77 4.82 12.83 -14.40
N SER A 78 4.57 14.00 -15.01
CA SER A 78 4.10 14.11 -16.39
C SER A 78 5.16 13.64 -17.37
N ALA A 79 6.42 13.99 -17.16
CA ALA A 79 7.53 13.53 -17.98
C ALA A 79 7.70 12.01 -17.93
N ILE A 80 7.59 11.41 -16.74
CA ILE A 80 7.65 9.94 -16.56
C ILE A 80 6.51 9.27 -17.30
N ARG A 81 5.27 9.74 -17.15
CA ARG A 81 4.10 9.15 -17.84
C ARG A 81 4.25 9.25 -19.35
N ASN A 82 4.64 10.40 -19.89
CA ASN A 82 4.85 10.58 -21.30
C ASN A 82 5.93 9.64 -21.84
N GLN A 83 7.01 9.44 -21.08
CA GLN A 83 8.08 8.54 -21.49
C GLN A 83 7.64 7.05 -21.43
N LEU A 84 6.87 6.66 -20.43
CA LEU A 84 6.29 5.31 -20.35
C LEU A 84 5.30 5.05 -21.48
N GLU A 85 4.49 6.04 -21.86
CA GLU A 85 3.56 5.94 -22.97
C GLU A 85 4.27 5.74 -24.31
N ARG A 86 5.39 6.43 -24.54
CA ARG A 86 6.23 6.21 -25.75
C ARG A 86 6.75 4.77 -25.86
N HIS A 87 6.91 4.08 -24.73
CA HIS A 87 7.38 2.70 -24.69
C HIS A 87 6.25 1.69 -24.39
N ALA A 88 4.98 2.10 -24.47
CA ALA A 88 3.84 1.26 -24.12
C ALA A 88 3.81 -0.09 -24.84
N ASP A 89 4.12 -0.10 -26.14
CA ASP A 89 4.13 -1.33 -26.92
C ASP A 89 5.23 -2.31 -26.47
N VAL A 90 6.42 -1.79 -26.15
CA VAL A 90 7.53 -2.59 -25.63
C VAL A 90 7.18 -3.19 -24.27
N VAL A 91 6.56 -2.38 -23.39
CA VAL A 91 6.09 -2.83 -22.08
C VAL A 91 5.05 -3.94 -22.26
N ARG A 92 4.05 -3.74 -23.12
CA ARG A 92 2.98 -4.71 -23.39
C ARG A 92 3.53 -6.04 -23.91
N GLN A 93 4.41 -5.98 -24.92
CA GLN A 93 5.05 -7.18 -25.48
C GLN A 93 5.89 -7.94 -24.43
N SER A 94 6.63 -7.20 -23.60
CA SER A 94 7.44 -7.79 -22.54
C SER A 94 6.59 -8.40 -21.43
N THR A 95 5.47 -7.78 -21.07
CA THR A 95 4.50 -8.28 -20.10
C THR A 95 3.90 -9.61 -20.54
N VAL A 96 3.46 -9.69 -21.80
CA VAL A 96 2.93 -10.95 -22.38
C VAL A 96 4.00 -12.04 -22.44
N ARG A 97 5.20 -11.71 -22.95
CA ARG A 97 6.31 -12.68 -23.08
C ARG A 97 6.75 -13.25 -21.74
N LYS A 98 6.78 -12.42 -20.69
CA LYS A 98 7.18 -12.81 -19.34
C LYS A 98 6.03 -13.28 -18.46
N ARG A 99 4.81 -13.33 -19.00
CA ARG A 99 3.58 -13.68 -18.25
C ARG A 99 3.41 -12.88 -16.96
N LEU A 100 3.67 -11.56 -17.05
CA LEU A 100 3.55 -10.67 -15.89
C LEU A 100 2.10 -10.21 -15.74
N ASP A 101 1.57 -10.27 -14.52
CA ASP A 101 0.31 -9.64 -14.13
C ASP A 101 0.53 -8.14 -13.88
N LEU A 102 -0.15 -7.29 -14.65
CA LEU A 102 -0.05 -5.84 -14.48
C LEU A 102 -0.98 -5.36 -13.37
N GLY A 103 -0.43 -4.59 -12.42
CA GLY A 103 -1.21 -3.89 -11.40
C GLY A 103 -0.88 -4.28 -9.96
N LEU A 104 -1.94 -4.30 -9.13
CA LEU A 104 -1.85 -4.64 -7.71
C LEU A 104 -2.34 -6.07 -7.50
N ARG A 105 -1.51 -6.91 -6.90
CA ARG A 105 -1.86 -8.27 -6.51
C ARG A 105 -1.70 -8.43 -5.00
N HIS A 106 -2.75 -8.93 -4.38
CA HIS A 106 -2.76 -9.26 -2.96
C HIS A 106 -3.03 -10.74 -2.77
N TYR A 107 -2.15 -11.40 -2.02
CA TYR A 107 -2.25 -12.82 -1.69
C TYR A 107 -2.64 -12.93 -0.21
N SER A 108 -3.87 -13.38 0.03
CA SER A 108 -4.37 -13.60 1.38
C SER A 108 -3.89 -14.96 1.92
N ARG A 109 -4.07 -15.16 3.22
CA ARG A 109 -3.83 -16.46 3.84
C ARG A 109 -4.72 -17.55 3.25
N GLU A 110 -5.99 -17.20 2.97
CA GLU A 110 -6.96 -18.14 2.38
C GLU A 110 -6.55 -18.62 1.00
N ASP A 111 -6.01 -17.72 0.16
CA ASP A 111 -5.50 -18.06 -1.18
C ASP A 111 -4.36 -19.08 -1.09
N LEU A 112 -3.42 -18.85 -0.17
CA LEU A 112 -2.29 -19.74 0.05
C LEU A 112 -2.72 -21.09 0.67
N GLU A 113 -3.67 -21.10 1.58
CA GLU A 113 -4.23 -22.34 2.12
C GLU A 113 -5.01 -23.12 1.06
N ALA A 114 -5.69 -22.44 0.13
CA ALA A 114 -6.35 -23.07 -1.01
C ALA A 114 -5.33 -23.72 -1.96
N ALA A 115 -4.27 -23.01 -2.32
CA ALA A 115 -3.17 -23.54 -3.12
C ALA A 115 -2.51 -24.77 -2.46
N ARG A 116 -2.30 -24.73 -1.14
CA ARG A 116 -1.77 -25.87 -0.38
C ARG A 116 -2.70 -27.09 -0.43
N ARG A 117 -4.01 -26.87 -0.34
CA ARG A 117 -5.01 -27.97 -0.41
C ARG A 117 -5.10 -28.59 -1.81
N SER A 118 -4.96 -27.78 -2.85
CA SER A 118 -4.94 -28.28 -4.25
C SER A 118 -3.59 -28.92 -4.63
N GLY A 119 -2.53 -28.73 -3.82
CA GLY A 119 -1.17 -29.16 -4.16
C GLY A 119 -0.53 -28.32 -5.25
N GLU A 120 -1.10 -27.16 -5.55
CA GLU A 120 -0.65 -26.26 -6.61
C GLU A 120 0.40 -25.28 -6.07
N MET A 121 1.50 -25.13 -6.81
CA MET A 121 2.55 -24.15 -6.47
C MET A 121 2.31 -22.85 -7.22
N LEU A 122 2.23 -21.75 -6.51
CA LEU A 122 1.99 -20.42 -7.07
C LEU A 122 3.28 -19.83 -7.63
N GLU A 123 3.22 -19.35 -8.84
CA GLU A 123 4.25 -18.51 -9.44
C GLU A 123 3.77 -17.06 -9.42
N ILE A 124 4.46 -16.21 -8.66
CA ILE A 124 4.11 -14.79 -8.53
C ILE A 124 4.92 -14.00 -9.55
N HIS A 125 4.27 -13.55 -10.61
CA HIS A 125 4.86 -12.73 -11.65
C HIS A 125 4.09 -11.41 -11.78
N VAL A 126 4.58 -10.32 -11.17
CA VAL A 126 3.84 -9.06 -11.10
C VAL A 126 4.66 -7.88 -11.64
N LEU A 127 4.03 -7.06 -12.47
CA LEU A 127 4.50 -5.73 -12.85
C LEU A 127 3.65 -4.69 -12.10
N GLY A 128 4.16 -4.17 -10.98
CA GLY A 128 3.45 -3.26 -10.09
C GLY A 128 3.71 -3.57 -8.61
N LEU A 129 2.67 -3.82 -7.85
CA LEU A 129 2.76 -4.15 -6.43
C LEU A 129 2.25 -5.57 -6.18
N ALA A 130 3.09 -6.41 -5.60
CA ALA A 130 2.66 -7.67 -5.00
C ALA A 130 2.70 -7.57 -3.48
N SER A 131 1.64 -8.00 -2.82
CA SER A 131 1.57 -8.01 -1.36
C SER A 131 1.09 -9.36 -0.83
N ILE A 132 1.75 -9.85 0.21
CA ILE A 132 1.33 -11.03 0.97
C ILE A 132 0.80 -10.55 2.33
N ALA A 133 -0.36 -11.07 2.73
CA ALA A 133 -0.99 -10.71 3.98
C ALA A 133 -0.08 -10.99 5.18
N LEU A 134 -0.16 -10.14 6.21
CA LEU A 134 0.74 -10.21 7.38
C LEU A 134 0.50 -11.42 8.28
N ASP A 135 -0.66 -12.05 8.18
CA ASP A 135 -1.06 -13.26 8.91
C ASP A 135 -0.60 -14.56 8.23
N VAL A 136 0.07 -14.46 7.09
CA VAL A 136 0.70 -15.60 6.39
C VAL A 136 1.95 -16.00 7.13
N THR A 137 2.04 -17.31 7.48
CA THR A 137 3.23 -17.86 8.12
C THR A 137 4.32 -18.16 7.07
N PRO A 138 5.62 -18.09 7.46
CA PRO A 138 6.73 -18.40 6.56
C PRO A 138 6.65 -19.83 5.97
N GLU A 139 6.20 -20.80 6.79
CA GLU A 139 6.07 -22.19 6.37
C GLU A 139 4.99 -22.35 5.29
N LEU A 140 3.86 -21.63 5.43
CA LEU A 140 2.79 -21.64 4.43
C LEU A 140 3.29 -21.01 3.12
N ALA A 141 3.93 -19.85 3.21
CA ALA A 141 4.51 -19.18 2.03
C ALA A 141 5.53 -20.08 1.30
N ARG A 142 6.44 -20.73 2.04
CA ARG A 142 7.43 -21.64 1.46
C ARG A 142 6.81 -22.88 0.84
N ALA A 143 5.72 -23.39 1.41
CA ALA A 143 5.05 -24.59 0.91
C ALA A 143 4.21 -24.34 -0.35
N THR A 144 3.80 -23.08 -0.60
CA THR A 144 2.84 -22.75 -1.67
C THR A 144 3.40 -21.87 -2.79
N ILE A 145 4.48 -21.12 -2.56
CA ILE A 145 5.03 -20.21 -3.55
C ILE A 145 6.29 -20.82 -4.16
N ALA A 146 6.27 -21.09 -5.46
CA ALA A 146 7.38 -21.65 -6.22
C ALA A 146 8.42 -20.60 -6.60
N SER A 147 7.98 -19.44 -7.08
CA SER A 147 8.85 -18.33 -7.50
C SER A 147 8.17 -16.99 -7.34
N VAL A 148 8.99 -15.94 -7.14
CA VAL A 148 8.55 -14.57 -7.02
C VAL A 148 9.36 -13.69 -7.97
N THR A 149 8.69 -13.10 -8.96
CA THR A 149 9.26 -12.13 -9.89
C THR A 149 8.39 -10.87 -9.84
N VAL A 150 8.86 -9.83 -9.15
CA VAL A 150 8.13 -8.58 -9.00
C VAL A 150 8.96 -7.43 -9.56
N LEU A 151 8.42 -6.77 -10.58
CA LEU A 151 8.95 -5.52 -11.10
C LEU A 151 8.13 -4.37 -10.54
N GLY A 152 8.67 -3.71 -9.51
CA GLY A 152 8.00 -2.69 -8.72
C GLY A 152 8.23 -2.92 -7.23
N SER A 153 7.16 -3.03 -6.44
CA SER A 153 7.27 -3.19 -5.00
C SER A 153 6.72 -4.53 -4.50
N PHE A 154 7.45 -5.15 -3.55
CA PHE A 154 7.02 -6.40 -2.90
C PHE A 154 6.86 -6.19 -1.40
N HIS A 155 5.63 -6.38 -0.91
CA HIS A 155 5.27 -6.22 0.49
C HIS A 155 4.91 -7.58 1.11
N ALA A 156 5.67 -7.98 2.12
CA ALA A 156 5.42 -9.15 2.94
C ALA A 156 6.05 -8.93 4.32
N SER A 157 5.73 -9.78 5.28
CA SER A 157 6.42 -9.78 6.57
C SER A 157 7.91 -10.09 6.37
N PRO A 158 8.83 -9.57 7.22
CA PRO A 158 10.25 -9.86 7.11
C PRO A 158 10.54 -11.36 7.07
N ALA A 159 9.90 -12.13 7.94
CA ALA A 159 10.07 -13.58 8.01
C ALA A 159 9.64 -14.30 6.72
N VAL A 160 8.60 -13.83 6.03
CA VAL A 160 8.17 -14.36 4.72
C VAL A 160 9.17 -13.98 3.64
N LYS A 161 9.71 -12.75 3.65
CA LYS A 161 10.74 -12.31 2.71
C LYS A 161 12.00 -13.15 2.84
N ASP A 162 12.46 -13.39 4.06
CA ASP A 162 13.66 -14.19 4.34
C ASP A 162 13.54 -15.63 3.81
N VAL A 163 12.38 -16.25 4.02
CA VAL A 163 12.10 -17.62 3.57
C VAL A 163 11.95 -17.73 2.04
N LEU A 164 11.53 -16.66 1.37
CA LEU A 164 11.38 -16.60 -0.08
C LEU A 164 12.59 -16.00 -0.80
N ALA A 165 13.64 -15.60 -0.10
CA ALA A 165 14.80 -14.93 -0.69
C ALA A 165 15.49 -15.77 -1.79
N ASP A 166 15.51 -17.09 -1.64
CA ASP A 166 16.05 -18.03 -2.62
C ASP A 166 15.17 -18.20 -3.89
N ARG A 167 13.91 -17.76 -3.83
CA ARG A 167 12.91 -17.85 -4.89
C ARG A 167 12.59 -16.52 -5.57
N MET A 168 13.17 -15.44 -5.07
CA MET A 168 13.05 -14.10 -5.66
C MET A 168 14.02 -13.94 -6.84
N ARG A 169 13.51 -13.42 -7.99
CA ARG A 169 14.26 -13.21 -9.24
C ARG A 169 14.13 -11.78 -9.73
#